data_94f14d500d7b48a2aeb3e78e4072ab1e
#
_entry.id   94f14d500d7b48a2aeb3e78e4072ab1e
#
_cell.length_a   1.000
_cell.length_b   1.000
_cell.length_c   1.000
_cell.angle_alpha   90.00
_cell.angle_beta   90.00
_cell.angle_gamma   90.00
#
_symmetry.space_group_name_H-M   'P 1'
#
loop_
_entity.id
_entity.type
_entity.pdbx_description
1 polymer ?
#
loop_
_entity_poly.entity_id
_entity_poly.type
_entity_poly.pdbx_seq_one_letter_code
_entity_poly.pdbx_strand_id
1 'polypeptide(L)'
;MDDSAHINVVDEYCLDDISTLKEMMKNDYQHYVECKNELSEMDKDNDERQREISFLEYEVNEITAAGLKKGEDEELEAQFKKLNNRQKIMNELSGADMLLNSGEDNISDMLGMAVKALVNAAEYDESLKNPLEMLQDVESLIMDVSHDISTYIDDSDYDDAALNDIQYRLDTVNELKNKYGGTIENVFTSLKQKEKKLDEYYNLSLIHISEPTRRS
;
A
#
# COMPACT_ATOMS: atom_id res chain seq x y z
N MET A 1 -14.16 -51.53 -43.94
CA MET A 1 -13.68 -51.19 -45.28
C MET A 1 -13.43 -49.69 -45.24
N ASP A 2 -12.26 -49.29 -45.59
CA ASP A 2 -11.82 -47.88 -45.40
C ASP A 2 -12.33 -47.06 -46.60
N ASP A 3 -13.26 -46.16 -46.34
CA ASP A 3 -13.89 -45.33 -47.39
C ASP A 3 -12.85 -44.48 -48.17
N SER A 4 -11.69 -44.17 -47.56
CA SER A 4 -10.58 -43.48 -48.21
C SER A 4 -9.91 -44.28 -49.32
N ALA A 5 -9.93 -45.65 -49.25
CA ALA A 5 -9.39 -46.51 -50.26
C ALA A 5 -10.27 -46.53 -51.54
N HIS A 6 -11.59 -46.42 -51.39
CA HIS A 6 -12.51 -46.39 -52.54
C HIS A 6 -12.41 -45.10 -53.34
N ILE A 7 -12.22 -43.96 -52.67
CA ILE A 7 -12.05 -42.66 -53.33
C ILE A 7 -10.77 -42.65 -54.16
N ASN A 8 -9.66 -43.18 -53.61
CA ASN A 8 -8.40 -43.24 -54.35
C ASN A 8 -8.46 -44.10 -55.62
N VAL A 9 -9.21 -45.22 -55.60
CA VAL A 9 -9.39 -46.08 -56.80
C VAL A 9 -10.23 -45.40 -57.89
N VAL A 10 -11.28 -44.67 -57.48
CA VAL A 10 -12.11 -43.87 -58.43
C VAL A 10 -11.32 -42.72 -59.02
N ASP A 11 -10.54 -42.05 -58.19
CA ASP A 11 -9.66 -40.95 -58.59
C ASP A 11 -8.57 -41.39 -59.54
N GLU A 12 -8.05 -42.62 -59.39
CA GLU A 12 -7.03 -43.21 -60.27
C GLU A 12 -7.60 -43.59 -61.66
N TYR A 13 -8.89 -43.93 -61.72
CA TYR A 13 -9.59 -44.24 -62.97
C TYR A 13 -9.98 -43.01 -63.77
N CYS A 14 -10.17 -41.85 -63.13
CA CYS A 14 -10.54 -40.60 -63.76
C CYS A 14 -9.38 -39.58 -63.77
N LEU A 15 -8.13 -40.04 -63.68
CA LEU A 15 -6.93 -39.20 -63.50
C LEU A 15 -6.80 -38.10 -64.54
N ASP A 16 -7.09 -38.42 -65.82
CA ASP A 16 -6.99 -37.44 -66.91
C ASP A 16 -8.03 -36.33 -66.87
N ASP A 17 -9.21 -36.55 -66.26
CA ASP A 17 -10.30 -35.60 -66.18
C ASP A 17 -10.27 -34.75 -64.89
N ILE A 18 -9.69 -35.23 -63.79
CA ILE A 18 -9.74 -34.57 -62.52
C ILE A 18 -8.40 -34.13 -61.98
N SER A 19 -7.27 -34.45 -62.60
CA SER A 19 -5.92 -34.13 -62.14
C SER A 19 -5.71 -32.61 -61.91
N THR A 20 -6.14 -31.81 -62.86
CA THR A 20 -6.02 -30.34 -62.76
C THR A 20 -6.88 -29.76 -61.67
N LEU A 21 -8.11 -30.29 -61.46
CA LEU A 21 -9.01 -29.86 -60.40
C LEU A 21 -8.48 -30.26 -59.02
N LYS A 22 -7.88 -31.41 -58.90
CA LYS A 22 -7.28 -31.95 -57.68
C LYS A 22 -6.06 -31.14 -57.26
N GLU A 23 -5.25 -30.70 -58.25
CA GLU A 23 -4.09 -29.87 -58.02
C GLU A 23 -4.49 -28.44 -57.62
N MET A 24 -5.50 -27.86 -58.27
CA MET A 24 -6.07 -26.58 -57.90
C MET A 24 -6.64 -26.64 -56.43
N MET A 25 -7.43 -27.63 -56.12
CA MET A 25 -8.02 -27.81 -54.78
C MET A 25 -6.95 -28.02 -53.73
N LYS A 26 -5.87 -28.70 -54.02
CA LYS A 26 -4.72 -28.87 -53.11
C LYS A 26 -4.01 -27.56 -52.85
N ASN A 27 -3.79 -26.75 -53.89
CA ASN A 27 -3.18 -25.43 -53.76
C ASN A 27 -4.09 -24.46 -52.99
N ASP A 28 -5.39 -24.44 -53.27
CA ASP A 28 -6.34 -23.61 -52.54
C ASP A 28 -6.44 -24.02 -51.07
N TYR A 29 -6.41 -25.32 -50.79
CA TYR A 29 -6.41 -25.82 -49.40
C TYR A 29 -5.10 -25.46 -48.65
N GLN A 30 -3.93 -25.54 -49.34
CA GLN A 30 -2.68 -25.07 -48.72
C GLN A 30 -2.72 -23.58 -48.43
N HIS A 31 -3.18 -22.77 -49.36
CA HIS A 31 -3.32 -21.33 -49.15
C HIS A 31 -4.31 -21.00 -48.02
N TYR A 32 -5.44 -21.74 -47.94
CA TYR A 32 -6.36 -21.62 -46.82
C TYR A 32 -5.72 -21.94 -45.45
N VAL A 33 -4.91 -23.01 -45.41
CA VAL A 33 -4.21 -23.39 -44.17
C VAL A 33 -3.17 -22.35 -43.75
N GLU A 34 -2.42 -21.81 -44.75
CA GLU A 34 -1.47 -20.72 -44.50
C GLU A 34 -2.15 -19.47 -43.94
N CYS A 35 -3.18 -18.97 -44.61
CA CYS A 35 -3.96 -17.82 -44.12
C CYS A 35 -4.58 -18.04 -42.76
N LYS A 36 -5.08 -19.26 -42.48
CA LYS A 36 -5.63 -19.63 -41.18
C LYS A 36 -4.58 -19.61 -40.08
N ASN A 37 -3.37 -20.08 -40.34
CA ASN A 37 -2.26 -20.05 -39.39
C ASN A 37 -1.81 -18.62 -39.13
N GLU A 38 -1.64 -17.80 -40.17
CA GLU A 38 -1.31 -16.38 -40.04
C GLU A 38 -2.36 -15.62 -39.19
N LEU A 39 -3.64 -15.88 -39.42
CA LEU A 39 -4.72 -15.27 -38.64
C LEU A 39 -4.64 -15.70 -37.16
N SER A 40 -4.36 -16.98 -36.91
CA SER A 40 -4.22 -17.51 -35.54
C SER A 40 -3.02 -16.94 -34.79
N GLU A 41 -1.92 -16.63 -35.48
CA GLU A 41 -0.77 -15.95 -34.89
C GLU A 41 -1.08 -14.49 -34.59
N MET A 42 -1.75 -13.78 -35.51
CA MET A 42 -2.20 -12.40 -35.28
C MET A 42 -3.18 -12.27 -34.09
N ASP A 43 -4.08 -13.23 -33.92
CA ASP A 43 -5.02 -13.25 -32.79
C ASP A 43 -4.28 -13.45 -31.45
N LYS A 44 -3.26 -14.31 -31.41
CA LYS A 44 -2.43 -14.48 -30.19
C LYS A 44 -1.66 -13.23 -29.83
N ASP A 45 -1.04 -12.59 -30.80
CA ASP A 45 -0.32 -11.33 -30.61
C ASP A 45 -1.25 -10.22 -30.12
N ASN A 46 -2.49 -10.20 -30.59
CA ASN A 46 -3.50 -9.24 -30.14
C ASN A 46 -3.94 -9.50 -28.69
N ASP A 47 -4.15 -10.77 -28.33
CA ASP A 47 -4.51 -11.16 -26.95
C ASP A 47 -3.39 -10.82 -25.95
N GLU A 48 -2.14 -11.05 -26.30
CA GLU A 48 -0.98 -10.69 -25.48
C GLU A 48 -0.88 -9.18 -25.31
N ARG A 49 -1.07 -8.43 -26.39
CA ARG A 49 -1.10 -6.97 -26.37
C ARG A 49 -2.23 -6.41 -25.49
N GLN A 50 -3.42 -6.97 -25.57
CA GLN A 50 -4.55 -6.54 -24.75
C GLN A 50 -4.29 -6.79 -23.24
N ARG A 51 -3.65 -7.89 -22.90
CA ARG A 51 -3.24 -8.15 -21.52
C ARG A 51 -2.20 -7.15 -21.04
N GLU A 52 -1.23 -6.82 -21.86
CA GLU A 52 -0.20 -5.84 -21.53
C GLU A 52 -0.77 -4.43 -21.39
N ILE A 53 -1.70 -4.02 -22.26
CA ILE A 53 -2.45 -2.76 -22.14
C ILE A 53 -3.19 -2.71 -20.79
N SER A 54 -3.98 -3.74 -20.48
CA SER A 54 -4.76 -3.79 -19.24
C SER A 54 -3.88 -3.72 -18.00
N PHE A 55 -2.71 -4.36 -18.03
CA PHE A 55 -1.74 -4.32 -16.95
C PHE A 55 -1.11 -2.92 -16.80
N LEU A 56 -0.72 -2.28 -17.90
CA LEU A 56 -0.18 -0.93 -17.89
C LEU A 56 -1.21 0.10 -17.42
N GLU A 57 -2.48 -0.02 -17.86
CA GLU A 57 -3.58 0.83 -17.40
C GLU A 57 -3.78 0.72 -15.89
N TYR A 58 -3.78 -0.51 -15.36
CA TYR A 58 -3.87 -0.74 -13.92
C TYR A 58 -2.74 -0.03 -13.17
N GLU A 59 -1.49 -0.20 -13.60
CA GLU A 59 -0.33 0.40 -12.94
C GLU A 59 -0.33 1.94 -13.03
N VAL A 60 -0.71 2.51 -14.20
CA VAL A 60 -0.85 3.96 -14.38
C VAL A 60 -1.95 4.50 -13.44
N ASN A 61 -3.09 3.83 -13.39
CA ASN A 61 -4.18 4.24 -12.51
C ASN A 61 -3.81 4.15 -11.03
N GLU A 62 -3.11 3.10 -10.61
CA GLU A 62 -2.65 2.92 -9.23
C GLU A 62 -1.74 4.08 -8.79
N ILE A 63 -0.73 4.42 -9.60
CA ILE A 63 0.20 5.52 -9.28
C ILE A 63 -0.52 6.88 -9.30
N THR A 64 -1.38 7.09 -10.29
CA THR A 64 -2.10 8.36 -10.47
C THR A 64 -3.11 8.59 -9.35
N ALA A 65 -3.88 7.55 -8.98
CA ALA A 65 -4.87 7.60 -7.91
C ALA A 65 -4.23 7.89 -6.54
N ALA A 66 -3.00 7.44 -6.32
CA ALA A 66 -2.27 7.71 -5.09
C ALA A 66 -1.91 9.20 -4.91
N GLY A 67 -1.86 9.99 -5.98
CA GLY A 67 -1.66 11.44 -5.94
C GLY A 67 -0.38 11.86 -5.22
N LEU A 68 0.73 11.16 -5.46
CA LEU A 68 2.03 11.41 -4.82
C LEU A 68 2.55 12.83 -5.11
N LYS A 69 3.24 13.40 -4.13
CA LYS A 69 3.93 14.68 -4.26
C LYS A 69 5.44 14.51 -4.08
N LYS A 70 6.23 15.35 -4.75
CA LYS A 70 7.68 15.36 -4.57
C LYS A 70 8.05 15.72 -3.13
N GLY A 71 8.92 14.91 -2.50
CA GLY A 71 9.37 15.13 -1.13
C GLY A 71 8.32 14.81 -0.06
N GLU A 72 7.17 14.23 -0.45
CA GLU A 72 6.11 13.88 0.48
C GLU A 72 6.56 12.84 1.51
N ASP A 73 7.40 11.89 1.11
CA ASP A 73 7.95 10.86 2.00
C ASP A 73 8.81 11.47 3.12
N GLU A 74 9.70 12.39 2.80
CA GLU A 74 10.56 13.06 3.80
C GLU A 74 9.71 13.91 4.77
N GLU A 75 8.71 14.61 4.25
CA GLU A 75 7.80 15.43 5.05
C GLU A 75 6.95 14.56 5.99
N LEU A 76 6.37 13.48 5.49
CA LEU A 76 5.58 12.54 6.27
C LEU A 76 6.43 11.82 7.33
N GLU A 77 7.66 11.40 7.01
CA GLU A 77 8.58 10.79 7.97
C GLU A 77 8.93 11.75 9.12
N ALA A 78 9.18 13.02 8.81
CA ALA A 78 9.46 14.04 9.82
C ALA A 78 8.24 14.28 10.73
N GLN A 79 7.04 14.37 10.16
CA GLN A 79 5.79 14.53 10.90
C GLN A 79 5.49 13.30 11.76
N PHE A 80 5.62 12.09 11.20
CA PHE A 80 5.46 10.83 11.92
C PHE A 80 6.39 10.73 13.12
N LYS A 81 7.68 11.02 12.95
CA LYS A 81 8.65 11.00 14.02
C LYS A 81 8.29 11.96 15.16
N LYS A 82 7.83 13.16 14.81
CA LYS A 82 7.41 14.17 15.80
C LYS A 82 6.20 13.70 16.60
N LEU A 83 5.16 13.20 15.92
CA LEU A 83 3.93 12.73 16.57
C LEU A 83 4.15 11.45 17.38
N ASN A 84 4.92 10.51 16.86
CA ASN A 84 5.26 9.27 17.56
C ASN A 84 6.09 9.54 18.84
N ASN A 85 7.01 10.51 18.83
CA ASN A 85 7.71 10.93 20.03
C ASN A 85 6.76 11.56 21.06
N ARG A 86 5.81 12.38 20.58
CA ARG A 86 4.81 13.00 21.45
C ARG A 86 3.91 11.93 22.08
N GLN A 87 3.46 10.94 21.34
CA GLN A 87 2.70 9.79 21.85
C GLN A 87 3.45 9.05 22.95
N LYS A 88 4.75 8.79 22.76
CA LYS A 88 5.57 8.14 23.77
C LYS A 88 5.63 8.97 25.05
N ILE A 89 5.86 10.27 24.94
CA ILE A 89 5.85 11.18 26.11
C ILE A 89 4.52 11.12 26.83
N MET A 90 3.41 11.18 26.10
CA MET A 90 2.06 11.13 26.71
C MET A 90 1.80 9.80 27.43
N ASN A 91 2.21 8.68 26.84
CA ASN A 91 2.06 7.36 27.46
C ASN A 91 2.87 7.25 28.77
N GLU A 92 4.12 7.74 28.78
CA GLU A 92 4.96 7.73 29.97
C GLU A 92 4.42 8.67 31.06
N LEU A 93 3.94 9.87 30.68
CA LEU A 93 3.35 10.81 31.63
C LEU A 93 2.03 10.29 32.22
N SER A 94 1.19 9.66 31.39
CA SER A 94 -0.05 9.04 31.88
C SER A 94 0.24 7.89 32.87
N GLY A 95 1.29 7.10 32.59
CA GLY A 95 1.77 6.07 33.51
C GLY A 95 2.26 6.66 34.83
N ALA A 96 3.01 7.77 34.77
CA ALA A 96 3.48 8.48 35.97
C ALA A 96 2.32 9.07 36.78
N ASP A 97 1.34 9.72 36.12
CA ASP A 97 0.16 10.26 36.78
C ASP A 97 -0.67 9.15 37.49
N MET A 98 -0.82 8.01 36.82
CA MET A 98 -1.51 6.84 37.42
C MET A 98 -0.83 6.38 38.71
N LEU A 99 0.50 6.35 38.76
CA LEU A 99 1.26 5.97 39.93
C LEU A 99 1.22 7.03 41.05
N LEU A 100 1.25 8.30 40.68
CA LEU A 100 1.30 9.40 41.63
C LEU A 100 -0.07 9.73 42.21
N ASN A 101 -1.13 9.78 41.39
CA ASN A 101 -2.40 10.38 41.81
C ASN A 101 -3.65 9.61 41.35
N SER A 102 -3.75 9.13 40.10
CA SER A 102 -5.03 8.68 39.54
C SER A 102 -5.29 7.19 39.66
N GLY A 103 -4.32 6.34 40.04
CA GLY A 103 -4.47 4.89 40.20
C GLY A 103 -5.09 4.45 41.51
N GLU A 104 -5.51 3.17 41.57
CA GLU A 104 -6.12 2.59 42.79
C GLU A 104 -5.17 2.55 44.02
N ASP A 105 -3.87 2.26 43.75
CA ASP A 105 -2.80 2.22 44.77
C ASP A 105 -1.78 3.32 44.51
N ASN A 106 -2.22 4.58 44.41
CA ASN A 106 -1.37 5.69 44.11
C ASN A 106 -0.53 6.17 45.32
N ILE A 107 0.58 6.83 45.00
CA ILE A 107 1.53 7.33 46.02
C ILE A 107 0.88 8.38 46.93
N SER A 108 0.05 9.26 46.39
CA SER A 108 -0.63 10.32 47.17
C SER A 108 -1.51 9.76 48.25
N ASP A 109 -2.32 8.73 47.96
CA ASP A 109 -3.18 8.07 48.95
C ASP A 109 -2.36 7.31 50.02
N MET A 110 -1.31 6.59 49.56
CA MET A 110 -0.43 5.87 50.49
C MET A 110 0.33 6.82 51.40
N LEU A 111 0.78 7.96 50.88
CA LEU A 111 1.48 8.98 51.66
C LEU A 111 0.54 9.67 52.67
N GLY A 112 -0.70 10.00 52.25
CA GLY A 112 -1.71 10.55 53.13
C GLY A 112 -2.04 9.59 54.30
N MET A 113 -2.07 8.27 54.07
CA MET A 113 -2.22 7.27 55.13
C MET A 113 -1.02 7.28 56.11
N ALA A 114 0.22 7.42 55.57
CA ALA A 114 1.43 7.49 56.39
C ALA A 114 1.50 8.78 57.20
N VAL A 115 1.15 9.93 56.61
CA VAL A 115 1.03 11.22 57.34
C VAL A 115 0.04 11.11 58.48
N LYS A 116 -1.15 10.55 58.23
CA LYS A 116 -2.16 10.35 59.26
C LYS A 116 -1.67 9.46 60.42
N ALA A 117 -0.96 8.39 60.14
CA ALA A 117 -0.38 7.52 61.13
C ALA A 117 0.68 8.25 61.99
N LEU A 118 1.55 9.06 61.34
CA LEU A 118 2.55 9.86 62.05
C LEU A 118 1.94 11.00 62.85
N VAL A 119 0.86 11.64 62.42
CA VAL A 119 0.12 12.63 63.19
C VAL A 119 -0.36 12.00 64.52
N ASN A 120 -1.00 10.82 64.47
CA ASN A 120 -1.47 10.11 65.65
C ASN A 120 -0.32 9.71 66.61
N ALA A 121 0.83 9.31 66.04
CA ALA A 121 2.00 8.93 66.86
C ALA A 121 2.67 10.15 67.53
N ALA A 122 2.72 11.29 66.88
CA ALA A 122 3.33 12.54 67.33
C ALA A 122 2.54 13.14 68.53
N GLU A 123 1.27 12.74 68.72
CA GLU A 123 0.53 13.08 69.91
C GLU A 123 1.12 12.49 71.19
N TYR A 124 1.82 11.36 71.08
CA TYR A 124 2.41 10.61 72.22
C TYR A 124 3.92 10.86 72.35
N ASP A 125 4.62 11.32 71.31
CA ASP A 125 6.06 11.56 71.35
C ASP A 125 6.43 12.77 70.49
N GLU A 126 6.90 13.87 71.14
CA GLU A 126 7.29 15.12 70.48
C GLU A 126 8.47 14.96 69.50
N SER A 127 9.30 13.94 69.69
CA SER A 127 10.42 13.68 68.77
C SER A 127 9.98 13.33 67.37
N LEU A 128 8.72 12.93 67.17
CA LEU A 128 8.14 12.58 65.85
C LEU A 128 7.62 13.80 65.05
N LYS A 129 7.63 15.02 65.65
CA LYS A 129 7.19 16.23 64.94
C LYS A 129 8.06 16.53 63.72
N ASN A 130 9.37 16.41 63.83
CA ASN A 130 10.26 16.65 62.71
C ASN A 130 10.11 15.65 61.53
N PRO A 131 10.05 14.31 61.77
CA PRO A 131 9.66 13.35 60.73
C PRO A 131 8.29 13.64 60.10
N LEU A 132 7.30 14.08 60.87
CA LEU A 132 5.98 14.46 60.36
C LEU A 132 6.05 15.65 59.44
N GLU A 133 6.73 16.74 59.82
CA GLU A 133 6.92 17.93 58.96
C GLU A 133 7.60 17.54 57.64
N MET A 134 8.66 16.73 57.70
CA MET A 134 9.35 16.24 56.48
C MET A 134 8.41 15.44 55.59
N LEU A 135 7.54 14.61 56.12
CA LEU A 135 6.60 13.80 55.33
C LEU A 135 5.49 14.66 54.71
N GLN A 136 5.03 15.70 55.41
CA GLN A 136 4.08 16.68 54.88
C GLN A 136 4.69 17.53 53.75
N ASP A 137 5.97 17.88 53.87
CA ASP A 137 6.68 18.54 52.74
C ASP A 137 6.76 17.65 51.49
N VAL A 138 7.03 16.35 51.68
CA VAL A 138 7.03 15.38 50.56
C VAL A 138 5.62 15.25 49.93
N GLU A 139 4.56 15.20 50.77
CA GLU A 139 3.17 15.15 50.29
C GLU A 139 2.85 16.38 49.42
N SER A 140 3.24 17.58 49.86
CA SER A 140 3.07 18.80 49.09
C SER A 140 3.84 18.77 47.74
N LEU A 141 5.08 18.32 47.76
CA LEU A 141 5.89 18.17 46.55
C LEU A 141 5.31 17.18 45.54
N ILE A 142 4.76 16.07 46.01
CA ILE A 142 4.09 15.08 45.15
C ILE A 142 2.85 15.69 44.49
N MET A 143 2.04 16.44 45.26
CA MET A 143 0.88 17.15 44.74
C MET A 143 1.27 18.16 43.65
N ASP A 144 2.35 18.94 43.86
CA ASP A 144 2.83 19.90 42.89
C ASP A 144 3.29 19.23 41.58
N VAL A 145 4.08 18.14 41.69
CA VAL A 145 4.53 17.37 40.53
C VAL A 145 3.36 16.73 39.78
N SER A 146 2.39 16.16 40.51
CA SER A 146 1.17 15.58 39.90
C SER A 146 0.36 16.63 39.15
N HIS A 147 0.24 17.82 39.71
CA HIS A 147 -0.45 18.94 39.08
C HIS A 147 0.27 19.38 37.77
N ASP A 148 1.59 19.51 37.84
CA ASP A 148 2.39 19.87 36.64
C ASP A 148 2.25 18.83 35.53
N ILE A 149 2.29 17.55 35.86
CA ILE A 149 2.08 16.44 34.92
C ILE A 149 0.68 16.49 34.29
N SER A 150 -0.37 16.62 35.15
CA SER A 150 -1.75 16.70 34.65
C SER A 150 -1.95 17.91 33.71
N THR A 151 -1.40 19.07 34.10
CA THR A 151 -1.46 20.27 33.27
C THR A 151 -0.78 20.06 31.92
N TYR A 152 0.40 19.41 31.91
CA TYR A 152 1.10 19.10 30.66
C TYR A 152 0.30 18.14 29.76
N ILE A 153 -0.39 17.14 30.35
CA ILE A 153 -1.25 16.21 29.63
C ILE A 153 -2.44 16.96 29.03
N ASP A 154 -3.12 17.80 29.82
CA ASP A 154 -4.32 18.53 29.41
C ASP A 154 -4.04 19.59 28.33
N ASP A 155 -2.89 20.29 28.43
CA ASP A 155 -2.45 21.29 27.45
C ASP A 155 -1.90 20.65 26.14
N SER A 156 -1.77 19.34 26.14
CA SER A 156 -1.22 18.61 25.00
C SER A 156 -2.29 18.41 23.91
N ASP A 157 -2.21 19.18 22.81
CA ASP A 157 -2.95 18.92 21.55
C ASP A 157 -2.49 17.62 20.87
N TYR A 158 -2.60 16.50 21.56
CA TYR A 158 -2.25 15.20 21.02
C TYR A 158 -3.47 14.60 20.32
N ASP A 159 -3.32 14.27 19.03
CA ASP A 159 -4.36 13.65 18.20
C ASP A 159 -3.87 12.29 17.67
N ASP A 160 -4.37 11.22 18.26
CA ASP A 160 -4.11 9.83 17.82
C ASP A 160 -4.56 9.60 16.35
N ALA A 161 -5.63 10.26 15.91
CA ALA A 161 -6.13 10.12 14.56
C ALA A 161 -5.14 10.68 13.56
N ALA A 162 -4.54 11.83 13.83
CA ALA A 162 -3.52 12.43 12.96
C ALA A 162 -2.28 11.53 12.80
N LEU A 163 -1.85 10.84 13.85
CA LEU A 163 -0.73 9.88 13.76
C LEU A 163 -1.08 8.70 12.88
N ASN A 164 -2.28 8.13 13.04
CA ASN A 164 -2.75 7.01 12.24
C ASN A 164 -2.90 7.38 10.75
N ASP A 165 -3.41 8.56 10.45
CA ASP A 165 -3.55 9.06 9.08
C ASP A 165 -2.19 9.22 8.39
N ILE A 166 -1.20 9.77 9.10
CA ILE A 166 0.16 9.91 8.58
C ILE A 166 0.81 8.54 8.36
N GLN A 167 0.63 7.60 9.29
CA GLN A 167 1.12 6.23 9.17
C GLN A 167 0.54 5.56 7.92
N TYR A 168 -0.77 5.59 7.76
CA TYR A 168 -1.45 5.01 6.59
C TYR A 168 -0.96 5.61 5.27
N ARG A 169 -0.79 6.94 5.24
CA ARG A 169 -0.26 7.63 4.06
C ARG A 169 1.18 7.24 3.75
N LEU A 170 2.02 7.14 4.80
CA LEU A 170 3.42 6.68 4.68
C LEU A 170 3.49 5.24 4.13
N ASP A 171 2.65 4.35 4.62
CA ASP A 171 2.59 2.96 4.16
C ASP A 171 2.22 2.92 2.67
N THR A 172 1.21 3.68 2.24
CA THR A 172 0.83 3.80 0.82
C THR A 172 1.98 4.31 -0.05
N VAL A 173 2.67 5.36 0.39
CA VAL A 173 3.83 5.92 -0.32
C VAL A 173 4.96 4.89 -0.42
N ASN A 174 5.26 4.18 0.66
CA ASN A 174 6.31 3.17 0.71
C ASN A 174 5.98 1.93 -0.13
N GLU A 175 4.73 1.50 -0.19
CA GLU A 175 4.29 0.41 -1.09
C GLU A 175 4.57 0.77 -2.55
N LEU A 176 4.21 1.99 -2.98
CA LEU A 176 4.46 2.46 -4.34
C LEU A 176 5.96 2.63 -4.62
N LYS A 177 6.74 3.16 -3.67
CA LYS A 177 8.20 3.23 -3.78
C LYS A 177 8.80 1.84 -3.97
N ASN A 178 8.42 0.87 -3.17
CA ASN A 178 8.92 -0.51 -3.26
C ASN A 178 8.57 -1.18 -4.58
N LYS A 179 7.36 -0.92 -5.10
CA LYS A 179 6.87 -1.52 -6.35
C LYS A 179 7.50 -0.88 -7.60
N TYR A 180 7.76 0.43 -7.58
CA TYR A 180 8.11 1.21 -8.78
C TYR A 180 9.50 1.84 -8.78
N GLY A 181 10.39 1.48 -7.85
CA GLY A 181 11.81 1.83 -7.97
C GLY A 181 12.47 2.51 -6.78
N GLY A 182 11.91 2.42 -5.59
CA GLY A 182 12.56 2.79 -4.32
C GLY A 182 12.48 4.26 -3.93
N THR A 183 12.21 5.19 -4.86
CA THR A 183 12.05 6.63 -4.58
C THR A 183 10.83 7.19 -5.32
N ILE A 184 10.28 8.31 -4.82
CA ILE A 184 9.14 8.99 -5.47
C ILE A 184 9.51 9.46 -6.89
N GLU A 185 10.76 9.91 -7.12
CA GLU A 185 11.24 10.29 -8.46
C GLU A 185 11.22 9.10 -9.43
N ASN A 186 11.61 7.93 -8.96
CA ASN A 186 11.57 6.72 -9.76
C ASN A 186 10.13 6.27 -10.05
N VAL A 187 9.20 6.44 -9.10
CA VAL A 187 7.77 6.20 -9.33
C VAL A 187 7.25 7.10 -10.46
N PHE A 188 7.56 8.40 -10.43
CA PHE A 188 7.17 9.32 -11.51
C PHE A 188 7.84 8.99 -12.85
N THR A 189 9.08 8.53 -12.82
CA THR A 189 9.79 8.10 -14.03
C THR A 189 9.14 6.86 -14.62
N SER A 190 8.80 5.89 -13.77
CA SER A 190 8.05 4.68 -14.14
C SER A 190 6.68 5.01 -14.73
N LEU A 191 5.95 5.93 -14.10
CA LEU A 191 4.66 6.41 -14.59
C LEU A 191 4.77 6.93 -16.03
N LYS A 192 5.70 7.86 -16.28
CA LYS A 192 5.91 8.43 -17.63
C LYS A 192 6.28 7.38 -18.68
N GLN A 193 7.09 6.40 -18.29
CA GLN A 193 7.47 5.31 -19.22
C GLN A 193 6.26 4.44 -19.57
N LYS A 194 5.39 4.15 -18.58
CA LYS A 194 4.17 3.35 -18.76
C LYS A 194 3.13 4.09 -19.60
N GLU A 195 2.91 5.37 -19.34
CA GLU A 195 2.03 6.23 -20.13
C GLU A 195 2.49 6.28 -21.60
N LYS A 196 3.79 6.49 -21.83
CA LYS A 196 4.35 6.51 -23.19
C LYS A 196 4.14 5.18 -23.89
N LYS A 197 4.38 4.05 -23.20
CA LYS A 197 4.18 2.72 -23.79
C LYS A 197 2.71 2.47 -24.12
N LEU A 198 1.81 2.94 -23.28
CA LEU A 198 0.36 2.88 -23.48
C LEU A 198 -0.08 3.68 -24.71
N ASP A 199 0.43 4.89 -24.87
CA ASP A 199 0.21 5.73 -26.06
C ASP A 199 0.72 5.06 -27.35
N GLU A 200 1.88 4.41 -27.30
CA GLU A 200 2.42 3.66 -28.43
C GLU A 200 1.49 2.51 -28.84
N TYR A 201 0.93 1.75 -27.87
CA TYR A 201 -0.02 0.68 -28.16
C TYR A 201 -1.34 1.20 -28.76
N TYR A 202 -1.88 2.30 -28.27
CA TYR A 202 -3.10 2.89 -28.81
C TYR A 202 -2.88 3.44 -30.24
N ASN A 203 -1.74 4.07 -30.51
CA ASN A 203 -1.41 4.57 -31.83
C ASN A 203 -1.24 3.44 -32.86
N LEU A 204 -0.60 2.32 -32.47
CA LEU A 204 -0.49 1.14 -33.33
C LEU A 204 -1.85 0.51 -33.64
N SER A 205 -2.76 0.49 -32.69
CA SER A 205 -4.14 0.01 -32.88
C SER A 205 -4.92 0.86 -33.87
N LEU A 206 -4.75 2.18 -33.84
CA LEU A 206 -5.40 3.09 -34.80
C LEU A 206 -4.88 2.94 -36.24
N ILE A 207 -3.59 2.65 -36.40
CA ILE A 207 -2.98 2.42 -37.73
C ILE A 207 -3.53 1.11 -38.34
N HIS A 208 -3.68 0.05 -37.55
CA HIS A 208 -4.23 -1.23 -38.02
C HIS A 208 -5.71 -1.13 -38.44
N ILE A 209 -6.49 -0.27 -37.80
CA ILE A 209 -7.90 -0.05 -38.18
C ILE A 209 -8.02 0.77 -39.49
N SER A 210 -7.03 1.61 -39.80
CA SER A 210 -7.07 2.49 -40.98
C SER A 210 -6.45 1.88 -42.25
N GLU A 211 -5.70 0.78 -42.19
CA GLU A 211 -5.03 0.15 -43.34
C GLU A 211 -5.69 -1.09 -44.00
N PRO A 212 -6.82 -1.66 -43.57
CA PRO A 212 -7.38 -2.84 -44.26
C PRO A 212 -7.93 -2.58 -45.67
N THR A 213 -7.91 -1.35 -46.18
CA THR A 213 -8.59 -0.99 -47.45
C THR A 213 -7.65 -0.67 -48.62
N ARG A 214 -6.36 -0.94 -48.52
CA ARG A 214 -5.40 -0.60 -49.59
C ARG A 214 -4.65 -1.78 -50.22
N ARG A 215 -5.24 -2.97 -50.27
CA ARG A 215 -4.79 -4.09 -51.11
C ARG A 215 -5.98 -4.66 -51.88
N SER A 216 -6.39 -3.95 -52.94
CA SER A 216 -7.15 -4.49 -54.03
C SER A 216 -6.33 -4.29 -55.28
#